data_db7c1bac2e5e1f18d6e3f87cba2d11c2
#
_entry.id   db7c1bac2e5e1f18d6e3f87cba2d11c2
#
_cell.length_a   1.000
_cell.length_b   1.000
_cell.length_c   1.000
_cell.angle_alpha   90.00
_cell.angle_beta   90.00
_cell.angle_gamma   90.00
#
_symmetry.space_group_name_H-M   'P 1'
#
loop_
_entity.id
_entity.type
_entity.pdbx_description
1 polymer ?
#
loop_
_entity_poly.entity_id
_entity_poly.type
_entity_poly.pdbx_seq_one_letter_code
_entity_poly.pdbx_strand_id
1 'polypeptide(L)'
;MPFALFLLGVAVFAQGTSEFMLSGLLPDIARELHVSVTDAGALTSAFAAGMVVGAPLMAGLARRWSRRGALLGFLVTFLCVHVVGAVTGSFAVLLATRVVGALANAGFLAVALVTAVGMVPPDAKGRATSMLLGGVTLACVVGVPAGALLGQLWGWRAAFWAVAVLSVPAVVAVGRSVPGGAAPQGPALGGELRVLREPGVLALLLLGALVNGATFCTFTYLAPLVTEVARLGDGWVPVVLALFGAGAFAGVRVGGLLADRRPGVTLAGGGIALCLGWAALALGAGDPAVLLGLVLVQGALAFGVGSTLISQVLYAAPGAPTLASGFATAAFNVGAACGPWVGGVVIDAGVGGGDGYRAPVWVSAGLVALALVAGAGVRAGRRGKRGADTGVRPPA
;
A
#
# COMPACT_ATOMS: atom_id res chain seq x y z
N MET A 1 5.00 -3.80 -27.52
CA MET A 1 5.67 -3.49 -26.23
C MET A 1 6.81 -4.46 -26.02
N PRO A 2 7.98 -4.04 -25.51
CA PRO A 2 9.11 -4.94 -25.25
C PRO A 2 8.70 -6.02 -24.22
N PHE A 3 9.10 -7.27 -24.45
CA PHE A 3 8.82 -8.40 -23.53
C PHE A 3 9.41 -8.15 -22.14
N ALA A 4 10.55 -7.45 -22.06
CA ALA A 4 11.16 -7.03 -20.79
C ALA A 4 10.22 -6.18 -19.92
N LEU A 5 9.35 -5.35 -20.52
CA LEU A 5 8.39 -4.54 -19.77
C LEU A 5 7.32 -5.40 -19.09
N PHE A 6 6.85 -6.46 -19.78
CA PHE A 6 5.93 -7.43 -19.19
C PHE A 6 6.58 -8.12 -17.98
N LEU A 7 7.85 -8.54 -18.10
CA LEU A 7 8.56 -9.21 -16.99
C LEU A 7 8.88 -8.26 -15.82
N LEU A 8 9.09 -6.97 -16.08
CA LEU A 8 9.12 -5.97 -15.01
C LEU A 8 7.76 -5.87 -14.30
N GLY A 9 6.65 -5.96 -15.04
CA GLY A 9 5.31 -6.03 -14.46
C GLY A 9 5.11 -7.28 -13.58
N VAL A 10 5.63 -8.44 -14.00
CA VAL A 10 5.63 -9.67 -13.19
C VAL A 10 6.46 -9.50 -11.91
N ALA A 11 7.60 -8.80 -11.98
CA ALA A 11 8.38 -8.48 -10.77
C ALA A 11 7.58 -7.60 -9.81
N VAL A 12 6.90 -6.56 -10.31
CA VAL A 12 6.05 -5.71 -9.48
C VAL A 12 4.87 -6.49 -8.89
N PHE A 13 4.29 -7.42 -9.64
CA PHE A 13 3.27 -8.33 -9.13
C PHE A 13 3.80 -9.21 -7.99
N ALA A 14 4.99 -9.81 -8.14
CA ALA A 14 5.61 -10.62 -7.09
C ALA A 14 5.91 -9.78 -5.83
N GLN A 15 6.42 -8.56 -6.02
CA GLN A 15 6.71 -7.63 -4.93
C GLN A 15 5.45 -7.16 -4.20
N GLY A 16 4.40 -6.80 -4.94
CA GLY A 16 3.11 -6.44 -4.37
C GLY A 16 2.44 -7.62 -3.65
N THR A 17 2.56 -8.84 -4.21
CA THR A 17 2.09 -10.04 -3.51
C THR A 17 2.80 -10.21 -2.17
N SER A 18 4.12 -10.08 -2.14
CA SER A 18 4.89 -10.14 -0.89
C SER A 18 4.49 -9.07 0.11
N GLU A 19 4.18 -7.87 -0.35
CA GLU A 19 3.77 -6.74 0.50
C GLU A 19 2.49 -7.06 1.27
N PHE A 20 1.51 -7.64 0.60
CA PHE A 20 0.15 -7.79 1.14
C PHE A 20 -0.22 -9.21 1.58
N MET A 21 0.51 -10.27 1.16
CA MET A 21 0.14 -11.67 1.41
C MET A 21 0.08 -12.06 2.89
N LEU A 22 0.78 -11.33 3.76
CA LEU A 22 0.86 -11.67 5.18
C LEU A 22 -0.49 -11.64 5.87
N SER A 23 -1.43 -10.80 5.43
CA SER A 23 -2.79 -10.71 6.00
C SER A 23 -3.54 -12.05 6.02
N GLY A 24 -3.22 -12.95 5.10
CA GLY A 24 -3.77 -14.30 5.07
C GLY A 24 -2.93 -15.37 5.77
N LEU A 25 -1.71 -15.03 6.22
CA LEU A 25 -0.73 -15.99 6.73
C LEU A 25 -0.38 -15.76 8.21
N LEU A 26 -0.82 -14.63 8.81
CA LEU A 26 -0.44 -14.24 10.17
C LEU A 26 -0.73 -15.32 11.23
N PRO A 27 -1.92 -15.98 11.26
CA PRO A 27 -2.21 -16.99 12.27
C PRO A 27 -1.25 -18.19 12.20
N ASP A 28 -0.88 -18.63 10.98
CA ASP A 28 0.01 -19.77 10.79
C ASP A 28 1.46 -19.42 11.14
N ILE A 29 1.92 -18.22 10.77
CA ILE A 29 3.24 -17.69 11.15
C ILE A 29 3.33 -17.58 12.67
N ALA A 30 2.32 -17.01 13.33
CA ALA A 30 2.27 -16.84 14.77
C ALA A 30 2.35 -18.19 15.50
N ARG A 31 1.56 -19.17 15.05
CA ARG A 31 1.53 -20.52 15.62
C ARG A 31 2.85 -21.24 15.47
N GLU A 32 3.46 -21.21 14.28
CA GLU A 32 4.68 -21.98 14.00
C GLU A 32 5.94 -21.35 14.60
N LEU A 33 6.00 -20.02 14.65
CA LEU A 33 7.14 -19.30 15.24
C LEU A 33 6.97 -18.99 16.73
N HIS A 34 5.87 -19.47 17.35
CA HIS A 34 5.57 -19.31 18.79
C HIS A 34 5.55 -17.84 19.23
N VAL A 35 4.95 -16.97 18.42
CA VAL A 35 4.74 -15.54 18.73
C VAL A 35 3.25 -15.22 18.75
N SER A 36 2.88 -14.05 19.27
CA SER A 36 1.50 -13.59 19.21
C SER A 36 1.09 -13.21 17.77
N VAL A 37 -0.21 -13.22 17.48
CA VAL A 37 -0.73 -12.70 16.19
C VAL A 37 -0.39 -11.22 16.02
N THR A 38 -0.33 -10.49 17.11
CA THR A 38 0.10 -9.09 17.16
C THR A 38 1.56 -8.93 16.76
N ASP A 39 2.47 -9.75 17.32
CA ASP A 39 3.87 -9.75 16.90
C ASP A 39 4.00 -10.10 15.42
N ALA A 40 3.27 -11.11 14.94
CA ALA A 40 3.24 -11.45 13.53
C ALA A 40 2.76 -10.27 12.66
N GLY A 41 1.79 -9.48 13.13
CA GLY A 41 1.34 -8.24 12.48
C GLY A 41 2.45 -7.19 12.30
N ALA A 42 3.46 -7.18 13.19
CA ALA A 42 4.61 -6.30 13.06
C ALA A 42 5.45 -6.56 11.78
N LEU A 43 5.33 -7.75 11.16
CA LEU A 43 5.96 -8.05 9.87
C LEU A 43 5.43 -7.14 8.75
N THR A 44 4.13 -6.81 8.78
CA THR A 44 3.51 -5.86 7.84
C THR A 44 3.99 -4.43 8.11
N SER A 45 3.98 -4.01 9.37
CA SER A 45 4.49 -2.71 9.78
C SER A 45 5.97 -2.51 9.43
N ALA A 46 6.80 -3.54 9.64
CA ALA A 46 8.23 -3.51 9.32
C ALA A 46 8.48 -3.35 7.82
N PHE A 47 7.70 -4.02 6.97
CA PHE A 47 7.79 -3.85 5.53
C PHE A 47 7.43 -2.42 5.12
N ALA A 48 6.30 -1.90 5.60
CA ALA A 48 5.86 -0.54 5.29
C ALA A 48 6.85 0.52 5.79
N ALA A 49 7.40 0.37 7.01
CA ALA A 49 8.45 1.23 7.53
C ALA A 49 9.73 1.18 6.66
N GLY A 50 10.10 -0.02 6.21
CA GLY A 50 11.18 -0.20 5.24
C GLY A 50 10.94 0.52 3.92
N MET A 51 9.69 0.55 3.42
CA MET A 51 9.30 1.30 2.21
C MET A 51 9.43 2.81 2.41
N VAL A 52 9.03 3.35 3.58
CA VAL A 52 9.16 4.79 3.90
C VAL A 52 10.61 5.24 3.83
N VAL A 53 11.50 4.49 4.46
CA VAL A 53 12.95 4.80 4.49
C VAL A 53 13.59 4.44 3.16
N GLY A 54 13.17 3.35 2.55
CA GLY A 54 13.73 2.80 1.31
C GLY A 54 13.55 3.72 0.11
N ALA A 55 12.42 4.38 -0.03
CA ALA A 55 12.16 5.21 -1.20
C ALA A 55 13.23 6.32 -1.40
N PRO A 56 13.55 7.19 -0.44
CA PRO A 56 14.58 8.19 -0.61
C PRO A 56 16.00 7.60 -0.59
N LEU A 57 16.26 6.62 0.29
CA LEU A 57 17.59 6.03 0.46
C LEU A 57 18.04 5.28 -0.80
N MET A 58 17.19 4.41 -1.32
CA MET A 58 17.50 3.59 -2.48
C MET A 58 17.50 4.39 -3.78
N ALA A 59 16.64 5.41 -3.91
CA ALA A 59 16.71 6.35 -5.01
C ALA A 59 18.05 7.10 -5.05
N GLY A 60 18.59 7.49 -3.89
CA GLY A 60 19.92 8.09 -3.77
C GLY A 60 21.05 7.13 -4.14
N LEU A 61 20.99 5.89 -3.65
CA LEU A 61 22.00 4.86 -3.91
C LEU A 61 22.01 4.43 -5.38
N ALA A 62 20.85 4.26 -5.99
CA ALA A 62 20.70 3.84 -7.37
C ALA A 62 21.30 4.83 -8.39
N ARG A 63 21.48 6.11 -8.03
CA ARG A 63 22.12 7.12 -8.89
C ARG A 63 23.58 6.77 -9.24
N ARG A 64 24.26 5.99 -8.42
CA ARG A 64 25.65 5.59 -8.60
C ARG A 64 25.80 4.30 -9.41
N TRP A 65 24.71 3.59 -9.67
CA TRP A 65 24.72 2.31 -10.35
C TRP A 65 24.19 2.43 -11.78
N SER A 66 24.59 1.51 -12.65
CA SER A 66 23.91 1.37 -13.95
C SER A 66 22.46 0.91 -13.71
N ARG A 67 21.54 1.32 -14.57
CA ARG A 67 20.10 0.92 -14.45
C ARG A 67 19.95 -0.59 -14.32
N ARG A 68 20.66 -1.34 -15.17
CA ARG A 68 20.66 -2.81 -15.11
C ARG A 68 21.22 -3.33 -13.79
N GLY A 69 22.36 -2.78 -13.32
CA GLY A 69 22.96 -3.17 -12.05
C GLY A 69 22.07 -2.89 -10.86
N ALA A 70 21.40 -1.73 -10.82
CA ALA A 70 20.46 -1.37 -9.77
C ALA A 70 19.24 -2.31 -9.74
N LEU A 71 18.59 -2.53 -10.88
CA LEU A 71 17.45 -3.44 -10.99
C LEU A 71 17.80 -4.87 -10.59
N LEU A 72 18.95 -5.38 -11.07
CA LEU A 72 19.43 -6.72 -10.69
C LEU A 72 19.76 -6.81 -9.20
N GLY A 73 20.48 -5.82 -8.67
CA GLY A 73 20.82 -5.78 -7.25
C GLY A 73 19.59 -5.83 -6.36
N PHE A 74 18.59 -5.01 -6.65
CA PHE A 74 17.32 -5.00 -5.88
C PHE A 74 16.52 -6.29 -6.04
N LEU A 75 16.38 -6.81 -7.28
CA LEU A 75 15.63 -8.05 -7.51
C LEU A 75 16.31 -9.28 -6.88
N VAL A 76 17.63 -9.38 -6.99
CA VAL A 76 18.37 -10.48 -6.38
C VAL A 76 18.31 -10.40 -4.85
N THR A 77 18.46 -9.19 -4.27
CA THR A 77 18.28 -9.00 -2.83
C THR A 77 16.86 -9.41 -2.40
N PHE A 78 15.83 -8.97 -3.14
CA PHE A 78 14.43 -9.32 -2.86
C PHE A 78 14.21 -10.83 -2.94
N LEU A 79 14.74 -11.51 -3.96
CA LEU A 79 14.69 -12.96 -4.10
C LEU A 79 15.39 -13.65 -2.92
N CYS A 80 16.62 -13.25 -2.58
CA CYS A 80 17.40 -13.86 -1.49
C CYS A 80 16.68 -13.74 -0.14
N VAL A 81 16.11 -12.59 0.19
CA VAL A 81 15.39 -12.43 1.47
C VAL A 81 14.09 -13.26 1.51
N HIS A 82 13.46 -13.54 0.36
CA HIS A 82 12.31 -14.45 0.32
C HIS A 82 12.73 -15.91 0.51
N VAL A 83 13.86 -16.31 -0.05
CA VAL A 83 14.44 -17.64 0.22
C VAL A 83 14.81 -17.77 1.70
N VAL A 84 15.48 -16.76 2.28
CA VAL A 84 15.80 -16.76 3.72
C VAL A 84 14.52 -16.80 4.57
N GLY A 85 13.52 -15.99 4.23
CA GLY A 85 12.21 -16.00 4.90
C GLY A 85 11.48 -17.34 4.81
N ALA A 86 11.62 -18.05 3.69
CA ALA A 86 11.01 -19.37 3.48
C ALA A 86 11.67 -20.49 4.29
N VAL A 87 12.95 -20.36 4.62
CA VAL A 87 13.70 -21.43 5.35
C VAL A 87 13.91 -21.11 6.82
N THR A 88 13.69 -19.87 7.26
CA THR A 88 13.97 -19.48 8.65
C THR A 88 12.97 -20.08 9.64
N GLY A 89 13.46 -20.45 10.83
CA GLY A 89 12.68 -20.76 12.02
C GLY A 89 12.66 -19.61 13.05
N SER A 90 13.30 -18.46 12.75
CA SER A 90 13.41 -17.33 13.68
C SER A 90 12.54 -16.17 13.24
N PHE A 91 11.67 -15.71 14.15
CA PHE A 91 10.84 -14.53 13.91
C PHE A 91 11.69 -13.25 13.67
N ALA A 92 12.78 -13.08 14.42
CA ALA A 92 13.66 -11.92 14.25
C ALA A 92 14.31 -11.89 12.85
N VAL A 93 14.73 -13.06 12.34
CA VAL A 93 15.27 -13.16 10.97
C VAL A 93 14.17 -12.88 9.96
N LEU A 94 12.98 -13.42 10.15
CA LEU A 94 11.84 -13.13 9.26
C LEU A 94 11.53 -11.63 9.25
N LEU A 95 11.50 -10.97 10.40
CA LEU A 95 11.29 -9.52 10.52
C LEU A 95 12.38 -8.73 9.77
N ALA A 96 13.64 -9.11 9.93
CA ALA A 96 14.75 -8.48 9.21
C ALA A 96 14.61 -8.65 7.68
N THR A 97 14.16 -9.83 7.21
CA THR A 97 13.92 -10.05 5.77
C THR A 97 12.81 -9.14 5.23
N ARG A 98 11.80 -8.79 6.05
CA ARG A 98 10.74 -7.85 5.66
C ARG A 98 11.29 -6.45 5.44
N VAL A 99 12.14 -5.95 6.34
CA VAL A 99 12.78 -4.63 6.20
C VAL A 99 13.67 -4.59 4.96
N VAL A 100 14.58 -5.57 4.81
CA VAL A 100 15.50 -5.62 3.66
C VAL A 100 14.73 -5.80 2.34
N GLY A 101 13.69 -6.63 2.34
CA GLY A 101 12.81 -6.83 1.19
C GLY A 101 12.08 -5.54 0.78
N ALA A 102 11.63 -4.75 1.75
CA ALA A 102 11.00 -3.46 1.51
C ALA A 102 11.98 -2.43 0.93
N LEU A 103 13.20 -2.34 1.45
CA LEU A 103 14.25 -1.50 0.89
C LEU A 103 14.54 -1.87 -0.57
N ALA A 104 14.65 -3.16 -0.87
CA ALA A 104 14.86 -3.66 -2.21
C ALA A 104 13.66 -3.36 -3.14
N ASN A 105 12.42 -3.53 -2.66
CA ASN A 105 11.20 -3.20 -3.38
C ASN A 105 11.13 -1.70 -3.72
N ALA A 106 11.36 -0.84 -2.75
CA ALA A 106 11.35 0.61 -2.95
C ALA A 106 12.38 1.05 -4.00
N GLY A 107 13.59 0.52 -3.93
CA GLY A 107 14.66 0.77 -4.91
C GLY A 107 14.31 0.26 -6.30
N PHE A 108 13.76 -0.95 -6.37
CA PHE A 108 13.34 -1.54 -7.64
C PHE A 108 12.26 -0.70 -8.32
N LEU A 109 11.19 -0.34 -7.60
CA LEU A 109 10.08 0.46 -8.16
C LEU A 109 10.55 1.81 -8.69
N ALA A 110 11.43 2.50 -7.96
CA ALA A 110 11.98 3.78 -8.38
C ALA A 110 12.74 3.68 -9.71
N VAL A 111 13.60 2.65 -9.87
CA VAL A 111 14.40 2.46 -11.09
C VAL A 111 13.58 1.84 -12.21
N ALA A 112 12.68 0.89 -11.89
CA ALA A 112 11.86 0.19 -12.86
C ALA A 112 10.92 1.15 -13.62
N LEU A 113 10.30 2.11 -12.91
CA LEU A 113 9.41 3.09 -13.55
C LEU A 113 10.15 3.94 -14.59
N VAL A 114 11.32 4.48 -14.22
CA VAL A 114 12.15 5.28 -15.14
C VAL A 114 12.65 4.43 -16.31
N THR A 115 13.03 3.18 -16.05
CA THR A 115 13.48 2.25 -17.08
C THR A 115 12.35 1.90 -18.04
N ALA A 116 11.16 1.59 -17.54
CA ALA A 116 9.98 1.26 -18.33
C ALA A 116 9.59 2.40 -19.28
N VAL A 117 9.56 3.63 -18.77
CA VAL A 117 9.27 4.84 -19.56
C VAL A 117 10.35 5.11 -20.60
N GLY A 118 11.62 4.82 -20.27
CA GLY A 118 12.75 4.99 -21.21
C GLY A 118 12.85 3.93 -22.31
N MET A 119 12.13 2.81 -22.19
CA MET A 119 12.12 1.71 -23.17
C MET A 119 11.02 1.83 -24.23
N VAL A 120 10.19 2.85 -24.17
CA VAL A 120 9.04 3.03 -25.06
C VAL A 120 9.01 4.42 -25.70
N PRO A 121 8.38 4.58 -26.87
CA PRO A 121 8.17 5.88 -27.50
C PRO A 121 7.33 6.83 -26.62
N PRO A 122 7.40 8.16 -26.87
CA PRO A 122 6.72 9.18 -26.05
C PRO A 122 5.20 8.98 -25.89
N ASP A 123 4.53 8.47 -26.90
CA ASP A 123 3.10 8.17 -26.95
C ASP A 123 2.69 6.90 -26.18
N ALA A 124 3.65 6.05 -25.83
CA ALA A 124 3.43 4.78 -25.12
C ALA A 124 3.82 4.84 -23.62
N LYS A 125 4.36 5.96 -23.12
CA LYS A 125 4.83 6.09 -21.73
C LYS A 125 3.76 5.82 -20.71
N GLY A 126 2.54 6.37 -20.88
CA GLY A 126 1.40 6.11 -20.01
C GLY A 126 1.03 4.63 -19.94
N ARG A 127 1.07 3.93 -21.10
CA ARG A 127 0.78 2.49 -21.17
C ARG A 127 1.85 1.67 -20.46
N ALA A 128 3.12 2.04 -20.57
CA ALA A 128 4.22 1.38 -19.86
C ALA A 128 4.10 1.54 -18.34
N THR A 129 3.79 2.74 -17.87
CA THR A 129 3.54 3.03 -16.45
C THR A 129 2.34 2.24 -15.93
N SER A 130 1.21 2.24 -16.65
CA SER A 130 0.01 1.50 -16.26
C SER A 130 0.24 -0.01 -16.22
N MET A 131 1.06 -0.56 -17.13
CA MET A 131 1.41 -1.98 -17.12
C MET A 131 2.24 -2.35 -15.87
N LEU A 132 3.17 -1.50 -15.50
CA LEU A 132 4.01 -1.70 -14.32
C LEU A 132 3.18 -1.61 -13.03
N LEU A 133 2.42 -0.53 -12.86
CA LEU A 133 1.58 -0.32 -11.67
C LEU A 133 0.39 -1.29 -11.60
N GLY A 134 -0.07 -1.79 -12.75
CA GLY A 134 -1.06 -2.85 -12.83
C GLY A 134 -0.64 -4.14 -12.12
N GLY A 135 0.67 -4.38 -12.01
CA GLY A 135 1.24 -5.48 -11.22
C GLY A 135 0.83 -5.40 -9.75
N VAL A 136 0.85 -4.22 -9.14
CA VAL A 136 0.44 -4.02 -7.73
C VAL A 136 -1.06 -4.31 -7.56
N THR A 137 -1.88 -3.79 -8.46
CA THR A 137 -3.34 -4.02 -8.40
C THR A 137 -3.67 -5.51 -8.58
N LEU A 138 -2.99 -6.18 -9.50
CA LEU A 138 -3.14 -7.62 -9.72
C LEU A 138 -2.68 -8.43 -8.50
N ALA A 139 -1.63 -7.97 -7.81
CA ALA A 139 -1.18 -8.59 -6.56
C ALA A 139 -2.27 -8.57 -5.49
N CYS A 140 -2.97 -7.45 -5.32
CA CYS A 140 -4.08 -7.37 -4.36
C CYS A 140 -5.24 -8.31 -4.72
N VAL A 141 -5.58 -8.44 -6.02
CA VAL A 141 -6.75 -9.21 -6.46
C VAL A 141 -6.46 -10.71 -6.53
N VAL A 142 -5.27 -11.10 -6.96
CA VAL A 142 -4.90 -12.50 -7.24
C VAL A 142 -3.78 -12.98 -6.33
N GLY A 143 -2.73 -12.17 -6.17
CA GLY A 143 -1.52 -12.57 -5.44
C GLY A 143 -1.78 -12.84 -3.96
N VAL A 144 -2.54 -11.96 -3.30
CA VAL A 144 -2.85 -12.11 -1.87
C VAL A 144 -3.73 -13.34 -1.58
N PRO A 145 -4.87 -13.54 -2.26
CA PRO A 145 -5.66 -14.76 -2.11
C PRO A 145 -4.89 -16.03 -2.46
N ALA A 146 -4.11 -16.00 -3.54
CA ALA A 146 -3.27 -17.13 -3.93
C ALA A 146 -2.20 -17.44 -2.86
N GLY A 147 -1.58 -16.41 -2.26
CA GLY A 147 -0.65 -16.56 -1.15
C GLY A 147 -1.30 -17.22 0.07
N ALA A 148 -2.51 -16.78 0.43
CA ALA A 148 -3.28 -17.39 1.53
C ALA A 148 -3.64 -18.85 1.23
N LEU A 149 -4.08 -19.15 0.00
CA LEU A 149 -4.39 -20.53 -0.43
C LEU A 149 -3.14 -21.42 -0.41
N LEU A 150 -1.99 -20.93 -0.91
CA LEU A 150 -0.72 -21.64 -0.82
C LEU A 150 -0.32 -21.92 0.63
N GLY A 151 -0.54 -20.95 1.52
CA GLY A 151 -0.31 -21.08 2.95
C GLY A 151 -1.15 -22.20 3.57
N GLN A 152 -2.42 -22.29 3.23
CA GLN A 152 -3.32 -23.33 3.72
C GLN A 152 -2.96 -24.72 3.20
N LEU A 153 -2.56 -24.86 1.93
CA LEU A 153 -2.27 -26.14 1.31
C LEU A 153 -0.90 -26.70 1.66
N TRP A 154 0.14 -25.83 1.75
CA TRP A 154 1.53 -26.25 1.87
C TRP A 154 2.31 -25.48 2.97
N GLY A 155 1.59 -24.78 3.85
CA GLY A 155 2.17 -23.96 4.90
C GLY A 155 2.60 -22.56 4.39
N TRP A 156 2.68 -21.59 5.29
CA TRP A 156 2.96 -20.17 4.98
C TRP A 156 4.28 -19.96 4.21
N ARG A 157 5.26 -20.86 4.40
CA ARG A 157 6.54 -20.82 3.67
C ARG A 157 6.39 -20.97 2.17
N ALA A 158 5.37 -21.70 1.72
CA ALA A 158 5.09 -21.88 0.29
C ALA A 158 4.79 -20.55 -0.42
N ALA A 159 4.15 -19.59 0.26
CA ALA A 159 3.92 -18.27 -0.30
C ALA A 159 5.24 -17.49 -0.51
N PHE A 160 6.20 -17.60 0.41
CA PHE A 160 7.53 -17.00 0.25
C PHE A 160 8.32 -17.66 -0.89
N TRP A 161 8.26 -18.98 -1.02
CA TRP A 161 8.85 -19.70 -2.15
C TRP A 161 8.21 -19.31 -3.47
N ALA A 162 6.88 -19.16 -3.53
CA ALA A 162 6.19 -18.71 -4.75
C ALA A 162 6.66 -17.33 -5.19
N VAL A 163 6.80 -16.36 -4.26
CA VAL A 163 7.33 -15.03 -4.57
C VAL A 163 8.78 -15.11 -5.06
N ALA A 164 9.62 -15.94 -4.43
CA ALA A 164 11.00 -16.15 -4.88
C ALA A 164 11.05 -16.69 -6.31
N VAL A 165 10.28 -17.74 -6.62
CA VAL A 165 10.21 -18.36 -7.95
C VAL A 165 9.68 -17.39 -8.99
N LEU A 166 8.63 -16.62 -8.68
CA LEU A 166 8.08 -15.58 -9.57
C LEU A 166 9.07 -14.46 -9.86
N SER A 167 10.03 -14.22 -8.97
CA SER A 167 11.06 -13.19 -9.17
C SER A 167 12.17 -13.64 -10.14
N VAL A 168 12.41 -14.94 -10.32
CA VAL A 168 13.48 -15.48 -11.18
C VAL A 168 13.36 -15.05 -12.65
N PRO A 169 12.19 -15.17 -13.32
CA PRO A 169 12.04 -14.71 -14.72
C PRO A 169 12.37 -13.24 -14.90
N ALA A 170 12.02 -12.39 -13.91
CA ALA A 170 12.32 -10.97 -13.95
C ALA A 170 13.83 -10.70 -13.82
N VAL A 171 14.54 -11.41 -12.95
CA VAL A 171 16.01 -11.34 -12.82
C VAL A 171 16.68 -11.68 -14.16
N VAL A 172 16.25 -12.79 -14.78
CA VAL A 172 16.78 -13.22 -16.09
C VAL A 172 16.49 -12.18 -17.18
N ALA A 173 15.27 -11.65 -17.21
CA ALA A 173 14.86 -10.65 -18.21
C ALA A 173 15.62 -9.34 -18.07
N VAL A 174 15.75 -8.81 -16.86
CA VAL A 174 16.53 -7.60 -16.59
C VAL A 174 18.01 -7.84 -16.99
N GLY A 175 18.54 -9.01 -16.65
CA GLY A 175 19.91 -9.39 -17.00
C GLY A 175 20.18 -9.42 -18.52
N ARG A 176 19.19 -9.78 -19.34
CA ARG A 176 19.33 -9.93 -20.80
C ARG A 176 18.86 -8.73 -21.62
N SER A 177 17.84 -8.02 -21.15
CA SER A 177 17.08 -7.08 -21.98
C SER A 177 17.20 -5.61 -21.56
N VAL A 178 17.68 -5.31 -20.35
CA VAL A 178 17.84 -3.92 -19.90
C VAL A 178 19.22 -3.41 -20.28
N PRO A 179 19.33 -2.30 -21.05
CA PRO A 179 20.62 -1.70 -21.40
C PRO A 179 21.38 -1.22 -20.16
N GLY A 180 22.69 -1.46 -20.12
CA GLY A 180 23.59 -0.96 -19.08
C GLY A 180 23.94 0.52 -19.30
N GLY A 181 22.97 1.41 -19.11
CA GLY A 181 23.21 2.86 -19.17
C GLY A 181 23.25 3.48 -17.78
N ALA A 182 23.85 4.69 -17.66
CA ALA A 182 23.82 5.47 -16.42
C ALA A 182 22.37 5.77 -16.00
N ALA A 183 22.10 5.79 -14.70
CA ALA A 183 20.80 6.23 -14.19
C ALA A 183 20.56 7.69 -14.63
N PRO A 184 19.32 8.08 -15.04
CA PRO A 184 19.02 9.45 -15.32
C PRO A 184 19.27 10.29 -14.06
N GLN A 185 20.00 11.39 -14.22
CA GLN A 185 20.09 12.38 -13.16
C GLN A 185 18.71 13.02 -13.01
N GLY A 186 18.03 12.74 -11.91
CA GLY A 186 16.78 13.41 -11.56
C GLY A 186 17.01 14.89 -11.26
N PRO A 187 15.96 15.73 -11.33
CA PRO A 187 16.04 17.15 -11.00
C PRO A 187 16.61 17.40 -9.61
N ALA A 188 17.17 18.60 -9.41
CA ALA A 188 17.76 19.01 -8.14
C ALA A 188 16.68 19.01 -7.02
N LEU A 189 16.87 18.22 -5.98
CA LEU A 189 15.90 17.99 -4.89
C LEU A 189 15.50 19.26 -4.11
N GLY A 190 16.36 20.31 -4.13
CA GLY A 190 16.18 21.49 -3.27
C GLY A 190 14.95 22.36 -3.58
N GLY A 191 14.59 22.51 -4.86
CA GLY A 191 13.44 23.33 -5.28
C GLY A 191 12.10 22.64 -5.03
N GLU A 192 12.07 21.34 -5.21
CA GLU A 192 10.86 20.51 -5.07
C GLU A 192 10.43 20.34 -3.59
N LEU A 193 11.39 20.32 -2.65
CA LEU A 193 11.13 20.22 -1.20
C LEU A 193 10.32 21.40 -0.65
N ARG A 194 10.42 22.58 -1.26
CA ARG A 194 9.66 23.75 -0.85
C ARG A 194 8.15 23.58 -1.10
N VAL A 195 7.78 23.01 -2.23
CA VAL A 195 6.39 22.75 -2.62
C VAL A 195 5.72 21.77 -1.65
N LEU A 196 6.49 20.79 -1.15
CA LEU A 196 5.99 19.80 -0.21
C LEU A 196 5.72 20.34 1.21
N ARG A 197 6.30 21.50 1.55
CA ARG A 197 6.03 22.20 2.82
C ARG A 197 4.75 23.03 2.79
N GLU A 198 4.08 23.13 1.66
CA GLU A 198 2.80 23.83 1.58
C GLU A 198 1.75 23.12 2.46
N PRO A 199 1.03 23.88 3.33
CA PRO A 199 0.05 23.29 4.25
C PRO A 199 -1.03 22.45 3.56
N GLY A 200 -1.34 22.79 2.32
CA GLY A 200 -2.31 22.05 1.52
C GLY A 200 -1.82 20.68 1.08
N VAL A 201 -0.54 20.55 0.75
CA VAL A 201 0.09 19.27 0.37
C VAL A 201 0.27 18.42 1.61
N LEU A 202 0.78 18.98 2.70
CA LEU A 202 0.93 18.27 3.98
C LEU A 202 -0.41 17.71 4.49
N ALA A 203 -1.48 18.47 4.36
CA ALA A 203 -2.82 18.00 4.72
C ALA A 203 -3.25 16.79 3.89
N LEU A 204 -3.04 16.81 2.57
CA LEU A 204 -3.37 15.68 1.69
C LEU A 204 -2.53 14.44 2.02
N LEU A 205 -1.24 14.63 2.33
CA LEU A 205 -0.34 13.54 2.76
C LEU A 205 -0.81 12.94 4.08
N LEU A 206 -1.19 13.76 5.06
CA LEU A 206 -1.74 13.31 6.33
C LEU A 206 -3.05 12.53 6.14
N LEU A 207 -3.96 13.03 5.31
CA LEU A 207 -5.22 12.34 4.99
C LEU A 207 -4.92 10.98 4.32
N GLY A 208 -3.95 10.92 3.42
CA GLY A 208 -3.49 9.69 2.80
C GLY A 208 -2.94 8.68 3.83
N ALA A 209 -2.10 9.14 4.75
CA ALA A 209 -1.58 8.31 5.83
C ALA A 209 -2.69 7.76 6.75
N LEU A 210 -3.66 8.59 7.14
CA LEU A 210 -4.76 8.18 8.01
C LEU A 210 -5.70 7.17 7.31
N VAL A 211 -6.09 7.41 6.07
CA VAL A 211 -6.96 6.51 5.29
C VAL A 211 -6.27 5.18 5.02
N ASN A 212 -4.98 5.21 4.64
CA ASN A 212 -4.23 4.00 4.40
C ASN A 212 -3.94 3.24 5.70
N GLY A 213 -3.65 3.96 6.79
CA GLY A 213 -3.51 3.38 8.13
C GLY A 213 -4.78 2.66 8.59
N ALA A 214 -5.94 3.27 8.40
CA ALA A 214 -7.24 2.64 8.65
C ALA A 214 -7.41 1.35 7.84
N THR A 215 -7.07 1.40 6.55
CA THR A 215 -7.19 0.25 5.64
C THR A 215 -6.31 -0.91 6.13
N PHE A 216 -5.03 -0.66 6.40
CA PHE A 216 -4.09 -1.71 6.79
C PHE A 216 -4.27 -2.17 8.24
N CYS A 217 -4.83 -1.34 9.13
CA CYS A 217 -5.20 -1.73 10.48
C CYS A 217 -6.19 -2.91 10.47
N THR A 218 -7.26 -2.82 9.67
CA THR A 218 -8.23 -3.93 9.53
C THR A 218 -7.69 -5.03 8.62
N PHE A 219 -7.12 -4.69 7.46
CA PHE A 219 -6.68 -5.66 6.46
C PHE A 219 -5.66 -6.66 7.01
N THR A 220 -4.74 -6.21 7.86
CA THR A 220 -3.70 -7.06 8.47
C THR A 220 -4.31 -8.16 9.35
N TYR A 221 -5.38 -7.86 10.06
CA TYR A 221 -6.05 -8.80 10.96
C TYR A 221 -7.34 -9.38 10.36
N LEU A 222 -7.50 -9.33 9.04
CA LEU A 222 -8.71 -9.81 8.38
C LEU A 222 -8.87 -11.34 8.51
N ALA A 223 -7.77 -12.11 8.47
CA ALA A 223 -7.85 -13.55 8.65
C ALA A 223 -8.42 -13.95 10.02
N PRO A 224 -7.89 -13.48 11.17
CA PRO A 224 -8.50 -13.77 12.46
C PRO A 224 -9.91 -13.17 12.63
N LEU A 225 -10.25 -12.05 11.98
CA LEU A 225 -11.62 -11.54 11.97
C LEU A 225 -12.60 -12.55 11.32
N VAL A 226 -12.15 -13.21 10.25
CA VAL A 226 -12.92 -14.23 9.52
C VAL A 226 -13.08 -15.50 10.37
N THR A 227 -12.02 -15.99 10.99
CA THR A 227 -12.03 -17.29 11.68
C THR A 227 -12.56 -17.19 13.11
N GLU A 228 -12.19 -16.16 13.85
CA GLU A 228 -12.53 -16.04 15.28
C GLU A 228 -13.83 -15.27 15.53
N VAL A 229 -14.13 -14.23 14.71
CA VAL A 229 -15.31 -13.39 14.92
C VAL A 229 -16.49 -13.87 14.09
N ALA A 230 -16.30 -14.05 12.76
CA ALA A 230 -17.36 -14.57 11.88
C ALA A 230 -17.50 -16.09 11.99
N ARG A 231 -16.56 -16.78 12.63
CA ARG A 231 -16.50 -18.23 12.81
C ARG A 231 -16.63 -19.01 11.50
N LEU A 232 -16.11 -18.43 10.44
CA LEU A 232 -15.97 -19.11 9.15
C LEU A 232 -14.72 -19.99 9.19
N GLY A 233 -14.75 -21.13 8.46
CA GLY A 233 -13.56 -21.98 8.35
C GLY A 233 -12.43 -21.29 7.59
N ASP A 234 -11.18 -21.74 7.80
CA ASP A 234 -9.95 -21.16 7.21
C ASP A 234 -10.04 -21.02 5.68
N GLY A 235 -10.76 -21.92 4.98
CA GLY A 235 -10.97 -21.84 3.53
C GLY A 235 -11.68 -20.58 3.05
N TRP A 236 -12.33 -19.82 3.93
CA TRP A 236 -12.95 -18.55 3.60
C TRP A 236 -11.96 -17.38 3.58
N VAL A 237 -10.82 -17.49 4.23
CA VAL A 237 -9.80 -16.40 4.28
C VAL A 237 -9.36 -16.00 2.87
N PRO A 238 -8.97 -16.89 1.95
CA PRO A 238 -8.63 -16.50 0.57
C PRO A 238 -9.80 -15.85 -0.17
N VAL A 239 -11.04 -16.31 0.08
CA VAL A 239 -12.24 -15.74 -0.55
C VAL A 239 -12.48 -14.31 -0.09
N VAL A 240 -12.38 -14.05 1.22
CA VAL A 240 -12.55 -12.70 1.81
C VAL A 240 -11.47 -11.76 1.30
N LEU A 241 -10.21 -12.21 1.23
CA LEU A 241 -9.10 -11.44 0.67
C LEU A 241 -9.31 -11.14 -0.83
N ALA A 242 -9.85 -12.11 -1.58
CA ALA A 242 -10.20 -11.90 -2.99
C ALA A 242 -11.32 -10.88 -3.17
N LEU A 243 -12.34 -10.90 -2.32
CA LEU A 243 -13.43 -9.91 -2.31
C LEU A 243 -12.88 -8.50 -2.01
N PHE A 244 -12.02 -8.38 -1.00
CA PHE A 244 -11.36 -7.12 -0.69
C PHE A 244 -10.55 -6.61 -1.89
N GLY A 245 -9.74 -7.48 -2.52
CA GLY A 245 -8.95 -7.17 -3.71
C GLY A 245 -9.83 -6.77 -4.92
N ALA A 246 -10.92 -7.49 -5.17
CA ALA A 246 -11.88 -7.16 -6.23
C ALA A 246 -12.52 -5.79 -5.98
N GLY A 247 -12.91 -5.50 -4.73
CA GLY A 247 -13.35 -4.18 -4.31
C GLY A 247 -12.28 -3.12 -4.58
N ALA A 248 -11.05 -3.35 -4.15
CA ALA A 248 -9.92 -2.44 -4.36
C ALA A 248 -9.71 -2.11 -5.85
N PHE A 249 -9.75 -3.13 -6.71
CA PHE A 249 -9.65 -2.93 -8.15
C PHE A 249 -10.78 -2.07 -8.72
N ALA A 250 -12.02 -2.35 -8.34
CA ALA A 250 -13.18 -1.55 -8.74
C ALA A 250 -13.05 -0.10 -8.21
N GLY A 251 -12.62 0.04 -6.95
CA GLY A 251 -12.42 1.34 -6.29
C GLY A 251 -11.38 2.21 -6.98
N VAL A 252 -10.23 1.66 -7.36
CA VAL A 252 -9.21 2.40 -8.11
C VAL A 252 -9.75 2.87 -9.47
N ARG A 253 -10.51 2.01 -10.18
CA ARG A 253 -11.12 2.37 -11.47
C ARG A 253 -12.13 3.50 -11.34
N VAL A 254 -13.07 3.35 -10.41
CA VAL A 254 -14.13 4.35 -10.17
C VAL A 254 -13.55 5.62 -9.55
N GLY A 255 -12.65 5.48 -8.57
CA GLY A 255 -11.97 6.60 -7.93
C GLY A 255 -11.15 7.43 -8.93
N GLY A 256 -10.43 6.80 -9.85
CA GLY A 256 -9.70 7.49 -10.91
C GLY A 256 -10.62 8.32 -11.82
N LEU A 257 -11.79 7.78 -12.22
CA LEU A 257 -12.76 8.50 -13.04
C LEU A 257 -13.43 9.68 -12.31
N LEU A 258 -13.64 9.54 -10.99
CA LEU A 258 -14.29 10.55 -10.16
C LEU A 258 -13.28 11.60 -9.65
N ALA A 259 -12.01 11.24 -9.50
CA ALA A 259 -10.96 12.13 -9.02
C ALA A 259 -10.80 13.39 -9.88
N ASP A 260 -10.98 13.25 -11.20
CA ASP A 260 -10.86 14.35 -12.15
C ASP A 260 -12.13 15.19 -12.21
N ARG A 261 -13.31 14.58 -12.05
CA ARG A 261 -14.60 15.25 -12.24
C ARG A 261 -15.13 15.90 -10.97
N ARG A 262 -15.08 15.18 -9.83
CA ARG A 262 -15.68 15.61 -8.55
C ARG A 262 -14.87 15.17 -7.33
N PRO A 263 -13.59 15.58 -7.23
CA PRO A 263 -12.70 15.09 -6.15
C PRO A 263 -13.24 15.41 -4.75
N GLY A 264 -13.91 16.55 -4.59
CA GLY A 264 -14.49 16.96 -3.31
C GLY A 264 -15.62 16.03 -2.83
N VAL A 265 -16.44 15.52 -3.74
CA VAL A 265 -17.51 14.57 -3.44
C VAL A 265 -16.94 13.21 -3.11
N THR A 266 -15.95 12.74 -3.87
CA THR A 266 -15.28 11.45 -3.63
C THR A 266 -14.58 11.44 -2.29
N LEU A 267 -13.86 12.49 -1.92
CA LEU A 267 -13.15 12.56 -0.64
C LEU A 267 -14.08 12.72 0.55
N ALA A 268 -15.12 13.56 0.45
CA ALA A 268 -16.05 13.77 1.56
C ALA A 268 -17.08 12.63 1.65
N GLY A 269 -17.81 12.36 0.57
CA GLY A 269 -18.84 11.31 0.54
C GLY A 269 -18.24 9.91 0.66
N GLY A 270 -17.17 9.62 -0.08
CA GLY A 270 -16.42 8.36 0.02
C GLY A 270 -15.78 8.17 1.39
N GLY A 271 -15.23 9.23 1.99
CA GLY A 271 -14.68 9.20 3.34
C GLY A 271 -15.74 8.92 4.41
N ILE A 272 -16.92 9.57 4.32
CA ILE A 272 -18.05 9.30 5.22
C ILE A 272 -18.53 7.86 5.06
N ALA A 273 -18.72 7.40 3.82
CA ALA A 273 -19.13 6.02 3.54
C ALA A 273 -18.08 5.00 4.07
N LEU A 274 -16.78 5.29 3.91
CA LEU A 274 -15.69 4.47 4.43
C LEU A 274 -15.71 4.40 5.96
N CYS A 275 -15.91 5.53 6.65
CA CYS A 275 -16.00 5.59 8.11
C CYS A 275 -17.20 4.78 8.62
N LEU A 276 -18.38 5.02 8.07
CA LEU A 276 -19.60 4.30 8.44
C LEU A 276 -19.52 2.82 8.10
N GLY A 277 -18.88 2.46 6.98
CA GLY A 277 -18.67 1.08 6.58
C GLY A 277 -17.71 0.33 7.52
N TRP A 278 -16.62 0.96 8.02
CA TRP A 278 -15.80 0.35 9.06
C TRP A 278 -16.56 0.15 10.37
N ALA A 279 -17.37 1.13 10.80
CA ALA A 279 -18.20 1.00 11.98
C ALA A 279 -19.25 -0.12 11.81
N ALA A 280 -19.90 -0.19 10.64
CA ALA A 280 -20.85 -1.25 10.31
C ALA A 280 -20.17 -2.63 10.29
N LEU A 281 -18.95 -2.74 9.76
CA LEU A 281 -18.16 -3.97 9.78
C LEU A 281 -17.80 -4.37 11.21
N ALA A 282 -17.39 -3.44 12.06
CA ALA A 282 -17.07 -3.72 13.46
C ALA A 282 -18.28 -4.27 14.23
N LEU A 283 -19.47 -3.74 13.96
CA LEU A 283 -20.72 -4.21 14.57
C LEU A 283 -21.19 -5.55 13.99
N GLY A 284 -21.14 -5.67 12.65
CA GLY A 284 -21.74 -6.78 11.92
C GLY A 284 -20.81 -7.93 11.56
N ALA A 285 -19.51 -7.88 11.92
CA ALA A 285 -18.52 -8.90 11.51
C ALA A 285 -18.83 -10.33 11.97
N GLY A 286 -19.72 -10.51 12.96
CA GLY A 286 -20.19 -11.83 13.40
C GLY A 286 -21.18 -12.49 12.43
N ASP A 287 -21.76 -11.75 11.49
CA ASP A 287 -22.61 -12.28 10.43
C ASP A 287 -21.77 -12.46 9.16
N PRO A 288 -21.65 -13.70 8.63
CA PRO A 288 -20.88 -13.97 7.44
C PRO A 288 -21.31 -13.16 6.21
N ALA A 289 -22.60 -12.95 5.98
CA ALA A 289 -23.11 -12.22 4.81
C ALA A 289 -22.74 -10.73 4.91
N VAL A 290 -22.85 -10.14 6.10
CA VAL A 290 -22.46 -8.76 6.38
C VAL A 290 -20.95 -8.59 6.20
N LEU A 291 -20.13 -9.51 6.73
CA LEU A 291 -18.68 -9.52 6.58
C LEU A 291 -18.29 -9.51 5.09
N LEU A 292 -18.79 -10.50 4.32
CA LEU A 292 -18.45 -10.66 2.90
C LEU A 292 -18.83 -9.42 2.08
N GLY A 293 -20.05 -8.90 2.27
CA GLY A 293 -20.54 -7.71 1.57
C GLY A 293 -19.74 -6.46 1.93
N LEU A 294 -19.52 -6.23 3.23
CA LEU A 294 -18.80 -5.03 3.67
C LEU A 294 -17.31 -5.07 3.33
N VAL A 295 -16.65 -6.22 3.36
CA VAL A 295 -15.24 -6.33 2.97
C VAL A 295 -15.04 -5.92 1.50
N LEU A 296 -15.92 -6.35 0.60
CA LEU A 296 -15.91 -5.92 -0.81
C LEU A 296 -16.08 -4.41 -0.94
N VAL A 297 -17.10 -3.85 -0.25
CA VAL A 297 -17.40 -2.41 -0.28
C VAL A 297 -16.26 -1.59 0.32
N GLN A 298 -15.70 -2.04 1.45
CA GLN A 298 -14.60 -1.35 2.10
C GLN A 298 -13.33 -1.36 1.26
N GLY A 299 -13.02 -2.45 0.56
CA GLY A 299 -11.95 -2.49 -0.43
C GLY A 299 -12.15 -1.43 -1.51
N ALA A 300 -13.37 -1.31 -2.06
CA ALA A 300 -13.67 -0.31 -3.08
C ALA A 300 -13.58 1.13 -2.57
N LEU A 301 -14.12 1.42 -1.40
CA LEU A 301 -14.09 2.75 -0.81
C LEU A 301 -12.67 3.17 -0.40
N ALA A 302 -11.91 2.29 0.27
CA ALA A 302 -10.56 2.57 0.73
C ALA A 302 -9.63 2.91 -0.43
N PHE A 303 -9.62 2.07 -1.48
CA PHE A 303 -8.76 2.29 -2.64
C PHE A 303 -9.28 3.40 -3.57
N GLY A 304 -10.60 3.62 -3.65
CA GLY A 304 -11.18 4.74 -4.38
C GLY A 304 -10.83 6.10 -3.77
N VAL A 305 -10.98 6.23 -2.45
CA VAL A 305 -10.56 7.43 -1.70
C VAL A 305 -9.04 7.59 -1.75
N GLY A 306 -8.29 6.49 -1.55
CA GLY A 306 -6.84 6.50 -1.58
C GLY A 306 -6.28 6.97 -2.94
N SER A 307 -6.75 6.42 -4.05
CA SER A 307 -6.31 6.82 -5.40
C SER A 307 -6.66 8.28 -5.70
N THR A 308 -7.80 8.77 -5.22
CA THR A 308 -8.19 10.17 -5.33
C THR A 308 -7.24 11.07 -4.53
N LEU A 309 -6.86 10.69 -3.29
CA LEU A 309 -5.90 11.44 -2.49
C LEU A 309 -4.53 11.54 -3.17
N ILE A 310 -4.02 10.43 -3.72
CA ILE A 310 -2.76 10.43 -4.50
C ILE A 310 -2.85 11.41 -5.67
N SER A 311 -3.93 11.37 -6.44
CA SER A 311 -4.14 12.29 -7.56
C SER A 311 -4.17 13.76 -7.10
N GLN A 312 -4.83 14.04 -5.97
CA GLN A 312 -4.89 15.40 -5.42
C GLN A 312 -3.54 15.90 -4.90
N VAL A 313 -2.67 15.03 -4.37
CA VAL A 313 -1.29 15.40 -4.03
C VAL A 313 -0.52 15.81 -5.29
N LEU A 314 -0.63 15.05 -6.38
CA LEU A 314 0.01 15.36 -7.66
C LEU A 314 -0.49 16.69 -8.25
N TYR A 315 -1.80 16.95 -8.18
CA TYR A 315 -2.37 18.22 -8.65
C TYR A 315 -2.00 19.41 -7.77
N ALA A 316 -1.80 19.20 -6.47
CA ALA A 316 -1.40 20.25 -5.54
C ALA A 316 0.08 20.64 -5.66
N ALA A 317 0.90 19.79 -6.27
CA ALA A 317 2.34 19.99 -6.40
C ALA A 317 2.83 19.92 -7.87
N PRO A 318 2.32 20.76 -8.80
CA PRO A 318 2.66 20.69 -10.22
C PRO A 318 4.14 20.99 -10.50
N GLY A 319 4.80 21.74 -9.61
CA GLY A 319 6.22 22.06 -9.71
C GLY A 319 7.17 20.95 -9.23
N ALA A 320 6.64 19.86 -8.68
CA ALA A 320 7.42 18.78 -8.08
C ALA A 320 6.80 17.39 -8.30
N PRO A 321 6.47 16.98 -9.53
CA PRO A 321 5.70 15.77 -9.78
C PRO A 321 6.40 14.49 -9.32
N THR A 322 7.73 14.44 -9.38
CA THR A 322 8.53 13.27 -8.98
C THR A 322 8.56 13.12 -7.46
N LEU A 323 8.85 14.20 -6.73
CA LEU A 323 8.86 14.18 -5.27
C LEU A 323 7.44 14.05 -4.70
N ALA A 324 6.42 14.68 -5.31
CA ALA A 324 5.04 14.57 -4.89
C ALA A 324 4.55 13.10 -4.90
N SER A 325 4.88 12.34 -5.95
CA SER A 325 4.60 10.90 -6.03
C SER A 325 5.35 10.12 -4.94
N GLY A 326 6.65 10.40 -4.75
CA GLY A 326 7.47 9.76 -3.71
C GLY A 326 6.94 10.03 -2.30
N PHE A 327 6.56 11.28 -2.01
CA PHE A 327 6.02 11.66 -0.69
C PHE A 327 4.60 11.12 -0.47
N ALA A 328 3.76 11.06 -1.51
CA ALA A 328 2.48 10.38 -1.42
C ALA A 328 2.67 8.90 -1.05
N THR A 329 3.56 8.20 -1.75
CA THR A 329 3.90 6.80 -1.43
C THR A 329 4.45 6.66 -0.02
N ALA A 330 5.37 7.54 0.41
CA ALA A 330 5.91 7.53 1.76
C ALA A 330 4.82 7.75 2.82
N ALA A 331 3.93 8.73 2.64
CA ALA A 331 2.83 9.00 3.56
C ALA A 331 1.86 7.81 3.67
N PHE A 332 1.52 7.18 2.56
CA PHE A 332 0.70 5.98 2.54
C PHE A 332 1.39 4.83 3.28
N ASN A 333 2.70 4.65 3.11
CA ASN A 333 3.46 3.64 3.83
C ASN A 333 3.63 3.96 5.33
N VAL A 334 3.68 5.25 5.73
CA VAL A 334 3.57 5.61 7.16
C VAL A 334 2.26 5.12 7.74
N GLY A 335 1.15 5.31 7.03
CA GLY A 335 -0.15 4.75 7.43
C GLY A 335 -0.12 3.22 7.51
N ALA A 336 0.41 2.56 6.47
CA ALA A 336 0.52 1.09 6.42
C ALA A 336 1.46 0.51 7.51
N ALA A 337 2.41 1.29 8.02
CA ALA A 337 3.25 0.90 9.14
C ALA A 337 2.54 1.09 10.49
N CYS A 338 1.92 2.25 10.68
CA CYS A 338 1.27 2.59 11.96
C CYS A 338 -0.04 1.83 12.17
N GLY A 339 -0.82 1.59 11.10
CA GLY A 339 -2.13 0.94 11.18
C GLY A 339 -2.09 -0.44 11.83
N PRO A 340 -1.32 -1.41 11.29
CA PRO A 340 -1.20 -2.75 11.88
C PRO A 340 -0.63 -2.72 13.28
N TRP A 341 0.35 -1.84 13.56
CA TRP A 341 0.93 -1.69 14.88
C TRP A 341 -0.12 -1.23 15.90
N VAL A 342 -0.89 -0.17 15.61
CA VAL A 342 -1.99 0.29 16.48
C VAL A 342 -3.05 -0.80 16.62
N GLY A 343 -3.40 -1.49 15.54
CA GLY A 343 -4.33 -2.63 15.56
C GLY A 343 -3.88 -3.73 16.51
N GLY A 344 -2.59 -4.06 16.52
CA GLY A 344 -2.01 -5.02 17.44
C GLY A 344 -2.08 -4.56 18.89
N VAL A 345 -1.69 -3.31 19.17
CA VAL A 345 -1.74 -2.73 20.53
C VAL A 345 -3.15 -2.79 21.14
N VAL A 346 -4.20 -2.50 20.35
CA VAL A 346 -5.58 -2.56 20.88
C VAL A 346 -6.07 -4.00 21.09
N ILE A 347 -5.58 -4.96 20.29
CA ILE A 347 -5.84 -6.39 20.51
C ILE A 347 -5.21 -6.83 21.83
N ASP A 348 -3.92 -6.53 22.05
CA ASP A 348 -3.18 -6.92 23.24
C ASP A 348 -3.71 -6.23 24.51
N ALA A 349 -4.22 -5.00 24.38
CA ALA A 349 -4.87 -4.28 25.47
C ALA A 349 -6.24 -4.86 25.85
N GLY A 350 -6.72 -5.90 25.14
CA GLY A 350 -8.02 -6.53 25.42
C GLY A 350 -9.21 -5.63 25.13
N VAL A 351 -9.05 -4.58 24.34
CA VAL A 351 -10.13 -3.67 23.97
C VAL A 351 -11.18 -4.44 23.17
N GLY A 352 -12.40 -4.53 23.70
CA GLY A 352 -13.50 -5.27 23.05
C GLY A 352 -13.81 -6.65 23.66
N GLY A 353 -13.10 -7.08 24.71
CA GLY A 353 -13.37 -8.34 25.40
C GLY A 353 -13.11 -9.57 24.53
N GLY A 354 -13.98 -10.59 24.58
CA GLY A 354 -13.83 -11.84 23.84
C GLY A 354 -13.79 -11.71 22.30
N ASP A 355 -14.21 -10.58 21.77
CA ASP A 355 -14.19 -10.27 20.32
C ASP A 355 -13.01 -9.33 19.93
N GLY A 356 -11.83 -9.49 20.53
CA GLY A 356 -10.68 -8.58 20.41
C GLY A 356 -10.29 -8.20 18.97
N TYR A 357 -10.55 -9.06 17.99
CA TYR A 357 -10.28 -8.76 16.57
C TYR A 357 -11.26 -7.77 15.92
N ARG A 358 -12.32 -7.33 16.62
CA ARG A 358 -13.15 -6.19 16.21
C ARG A 358 -12.48 -4.85 16.54
N ALA A 359 -11.55 -4.81 17.49
CA ALA A 359 -10.90 -3.58 17.92
C ALA A 359 -10.12 -2.88 16.79
N PRO A 360 -9.31 -3.56 15.96
CA PRO A 360 -8.69 -2.93 14.79
C PRO A 360 -9.69 -2.29 13.82
N VAL A 361 -10.88 -2.86 13.66
CA VAL A 361 -11.92 -2.31 12.78
C VAL A 361 -12.48 -1.00 13.33
N TRP A 362 -12.67 -0.91 14.67
CA TRP A 362 -13.04 0.35 15.34
C TRP A 362 -11.94 1.40 15.24
N VAL A 363 -10.67 1.02 15.36
CA VAL A 363 -9.53 1.92 15.11
C VAL A 363 -9.57 2.46 13.68
N SER A 364 -9.87 1.61 12.70
CA SER A 364 -10.01 2.03 11.30
C SER A 364 -11.12 3.08 11.13
N ALA A 365 -12.28 2.89 11.75
CA ALA A 365 -13.34 3.89 11.76
C ALA A 365 -12.88 5.20 12.39
N GLY A 366 -12.18 5.14 13.53
CA GLY A 366 -11.64 6.31 14.24
C GLY A 366 -10.60 7.08 13.41
N LEU A 367 -9.68 6.39 12.73
CA LEU A 367 -8.68 7.00 11.85
C LEU A 367 -9.32 7.73 10.67
N VAL A 368 -10.35 7.13 10.05
CA VAL A 368 -11.10 7.81 8.97
C VAL A 368 -11.90 8.99 9.50
N ALA A 369 -12.53 8.88 10.68
CA ALA A 369 -13.21 10.00 11.32
C ALA A 369 -12.23 11.17 11.59
N LEU A 370 -11.03 10.88 12.09
CA LEU A 370 -9.98 11.87 12.28
C LEU A 370 -9.56 12.51 10.95
N ALA A 371 -9.44 11.72 9.87
CA ALA A 371 -9.16 12.24 8.54
C ALA A 371 -10.26 13.19 8.05
N LEU A 372 -11.54 12.86 8.27
CA LEU A 372 -12.67 13.73 7.89
C LEU A 372 -12.65 15.07 8.65
N VAL A 373 -12.39 15.04 9.96
CA VAL A 373 -12.28 16.25 10.80
C VAL A 373 -11.10 17.11 10.35
N ALA A 374 -9.92 16.52 10.13
CA ALA A 374 -8.75 17.23 9.62
C ALA A 374 -9.01 17.87 8.24
N GLY A 375 -9.66 17.11 7.34
CA GLY A 375 -10.01 17.59 6.01
C GLY A 375 -11.04 18.75 6.02
N ALA A 376 -12.01 18.71 6.95
CA ALA A 376 -12.97 19.77 7.14
C ALA A 376 -12.28 21.06 7.66
N GLY A 377 -11.38 20.93 8.64
CA GLY A 377 -10.60 22.05 9.20
C GLY A 377 -9.77 22.78 8.14
N VAL A 378 -9.08 22.04 7.26
CA VAL A 378 -8.29 22.61 6.16
C VAL A 378 -9.18 23.37 5.16
N ARG A 379 -10.36 22.84 4.85
CA ARG A 379 -11.33 23.54 3.96
C ARG A 379 -11.86 24.82 4.57
N ALA A 380 -12.20 24.82 5.86
CA ALA A 380 -12.69 26.00 6.58
C ALA A 380 -11.62 27.11 6.62
N GLY A 381 -10.36 26.77 6.94
CA GLY A 381 -9.26 27.72 6.95
C GLY A 381 -8.97 28.36 5.58
N ARG A 382 -9.12 27.61 4.48
CA ARG A 382 -8.98 28.16 3.11
C ARG A 382 -10.12 29.10 2.73
N ARG A 383 -11.36 28.85 3.18
CA ARG A 383 -12.51 29.74 2.96
C ARG A 383 -12.36 31.06 3.73
N GLY A 384 -11.88 31.00 4.98
CA GLY A 384 -11.64 32.17 5.79
C GLY A 384 -10.60 33.14 5.17
N LYS A 385 -9.49 32.58 4.63
CA LYS A 385 -8.46 33.38 3.95
C LYS A 385 -8.97 34.02 2.65
N ARG A 386 -9.78 33.34 1.83
CA ARG A 386 -10.39 33.92 0.63
C ARG A 386 -11.39 35.00 0.95
N GLY A 387 -12.17 34.92 2.03
CA GLY A 387 -13.08 35.95 2.47
C GLY A 387 -12.38 37.23 3.00
N ALA A 388 -11.18 37.08 3.58
CA ALA A 388 -10.37 38.20 4.04
C ALA A 388 -9.70 38.98 2.87
N ASP A 389 -9.30 38.28 1.78
CA ASP A 389 -8.68 38.92 0.60
C ASP A 389 -9.69 39.62 -0.33
N THR A 390 -10.99 39.31 -0.24
CA THR A 390 -12.06 39.95 -1.04
C THR A 390 -12.71 41.16 -0.35
N GLY A 391 -12.16 41.57 0.82
CA GLY A 391 -12.58 42.80 1.50
C GLY A 391 -12.22 44.04 0.68
N VAL A 392 -13.11 44.40 -0.28
CA VAL A 392 -13.09 45.63 -1.06
C VAL A 392 -13.05 46.79 -0.09
N ARG A 393 -11.98 47.59 -0.09
CA ARG A 393 -11.98 48.94 0.49
C ARG A 393 -12.98 49.78 -0.32
N PRO A 394 -13.92 50.47 0.31
CA PRO A 394 -14.74 51.44 -0.42
C PRO A 394 -13.86 52.56 -0.95
N PRO A 395 -14.12 53.10 -2.14
CA PRO A 395 -13.41 54.27 -2.65
C PRO A 395 -13.71 55.47 -1.75
N ALA A 396 -12.64 56.21 -1.42
CA ALA A 396 -12.70 57.50 -0.72
C ALA A 396 -13.30 58.59 -1.61
#